data_370cc65673f7dca04843fd797bb0b147
#
_entry.id   370cc65673f7dca04843fd797bb0b147
#
_cell.length_a   1.000
_cell.length_b   1.000
_cell.length_c   1.000
_cell.angle_alpha   90.00
_cell.angle_beta   90.00
_cell.angle_gamma   90.00
#
_symmetry.space_group_name_H-M   'P 1'
#
loop_
_entity.id
_entity.type
_entity.pdbx_description
1 polymer ?
#
loop_
_entity_poly.entity_id
_entity_poly.type
_entity_poly.pdbx_seq_one_letter_code
_entity_poly.pdbx_strand_id
1 'polypeptide(L)'
;MASLAPSLSTWLRDYLYIPLGGNRTGSIASYLIVFVFFLMIALVVDQPVLSVLLGVLFAGGYLLMRYSSTAERWVNTNINLMLTMVLGGLWHGSSWNFVTWGTLNGIGLVVYKNWKKISPWADKSRWYNRAIGLAITLIFITFTRAWFRSPTWDGAIQILSKIPNDFGWSTVGGVLAGNWKYFTVLVLGYLIHWIPSAHKARLRRTVSTAPTWALFALALASTMVIYQILSAEVQPFIYFAF
;
A
#
# COMPACT_ATOMS: atom_id res chain seq x y z
N MET A 1 3.46 -24.58 9.81
CA MET A 1 3.96 -23.68 10.88
C MET A 1 3.50 -22.27 10.58
N ALA A 2 2.60 -21.77 11.38
CA ALA A 2 2.05 -20.44 11.24
C ALA A 2 3.16 -19.40 11.38
N SER A 3 3.21 -18.47 10.44
CA SER A 3 4.08 -17.30 10.50
C SER A 3 3.71 -16.46 11.72
N LEU A 4 4.68 -16.19 12.55
CA LEU A 4 4.59 -15.57 13.88
C LEU A 4 4.23 -14.08 13.89
N ALA A 5 3.56 -13.55 12.96
CA ALA A 5 2.75 -12.32 13.02
C ALA A 5 2.03 -12.17 11.67
N PRO A 6 0.71 -12.10 11.64
CA PRO A 6 0.01 -11.67 10.46
C PRO A 6 0.50 -10.27 10.10
N SER A 7 1.03 -10.08 8.89
CA SER A 7 1.32 -8.76 8.38
C SER A 7 -0.01 -7.97 8.35
N LEU A 8 0.04 -6.63 8.41
CA LEU A 8 -1.15 -5.79 8.29
C LEU A 8 -2.03 -6.20 7.09
N SER A 9 -1.40 -6.53 5.96
CA SER A 9 -2.12 -6.98 4.76
C SER A 9 -2.85 -8.31 4.97
N THR A 10 -2.30 -9.23 5.76
CA THR A 10 -2.98 -10.49 6.13
C THR A 10 -4.14 -10.20 7.07
N TRP A 11 -3.94 -9.33 8.04
CA TRP A 11 -4.99 -8.90 8.96
C TRP A 11 -6.15 -8.22 8.21
N LEU A 12 -5.86 -7.24 7.35
CA LEU A 12 -6.87 -6.58 6.51
C LEU A 12 -7.61 -7.58 5.61
N ARG A 13 -6.91 -8.58 5.08
CA ARG A 13 -7.54 -9.64 4.30
C ARG A 13 -8.50 -10.47 5.15
N ASP A 14 -8.03 -10.96 6.29
CA ASP A 14 -8.74 -11.97 7.09
C ASP A 14 -9.87 -11.37 7.92
N TYR A 15 -9.68 -10.15 8.45
CA TYR A 15 -10.64 -9.50 9.35
C TYR A 15 -11.49 -8.41 8.69
N LEU A 16 -11.12 -7.94 7.51
CA LEU A 16 -11.89 -6.91 6.80
C LEU A 16 -12.39 -7.42 5.44
N TYR A 17 -11.49 -7.81 4.54
CA TYR A 17 -11.87 -8.16 3.18
C TYR A 17 -12.75 -9.42 3.09
N ILE A 18 -12.39 -10.49 3.80
CA ILE A 18 -13.18 -11.74 3.80
C ILE A 18 -14.55 -11.55 4.46
N PRO A 19 -14.69 -10.91 5.65
CA PRO A 19 -15.99 -10.63 6.25
C PRO A 19 -16.89 -9.70 5.43
N LEU A 20 -16.31 -8.78 4.65
CA LEU A 20 -17.08 -7.95 3.70
C LEU A 20 -17.64 -8.75 2.53
N GLY A 21 -17.26 -10.03 2.36
CA GLY A 21 -17.72 -10.92 1.30
C GLY A 21 -16.63 -11.33 0.29
N GLY A 22 -15.45 -10.74 0.40
CA GLY A 22 -14.26 -11.11 -0.38
C GLY A 22 -14.49 -11.06 -1.90
N ASN A 23 -14.13 -12.15 -2.58
CA ASN A 23 -14.28 -12.30 -4.03
C ASN A 23 -15.64 -12.84 -4.47
N ARG A 24 -16.56 -13.13 -3.56
CA ARG A 24 -17.75 -13.92 -3.88
C ARG A 24 -19.03 -13.13 -3.76
N THR A 25 -19.23 -12.44 -2.66
CA THR A 25 -20.51 -11.78 -2.32
C THR A 25 -20.27 -10.39 -1.77
N GLY A 26 -21.30 -9.54 -1.77
CA GLY A 26 -21.34 -8.33 -0.95
C GLY A 26 -22.02 -8.64 0.40
N SER A 27 -21.55 -8.04 1.46
CA SER A 27 -22.23 -8.07 2.75
C SER A 27 -23.06 -6.80 2.94
N ILE A 28 -24.09 -6.87 3.80
CA ILE A 28 -24.85 -5.68 4.19
C ILE A 28 -23.91 -4.60 4.74
N ALA A 29 -22.88 -5.00 5.49
CA ALA A 29 -21.88 -4.10 6.01
C ALA A 29 -21.12 -3.35 4.90
N SER A 30 -20.75 -4.04 3.78
CA SER A 30 -20.10 -3.39 2.64
C SER A 30 -20.96 -2.28 2.08
N TYR A 31 -22.24 -2.55 1.84
CA TYR A 31 -23.15 -1.56 1.27
C TYR A 31 -23.44 -0.40 2.22
N LEU A 32 -23.58 -0.66 3.52
CA LEU A 32 -23.75 0.39 4.53
C LEU A 32 -22.52 1.29 4.62
N ILE A 33 -21.30 0.73 4.62
CA ILE A 33 -20.06 1.52 4.67
C ILE A 33 -19.95 2.38 3.40
N VAL A 34 -20.23 1.81 2.22
CA VAL A 34 -20.24 2.57 0.97
C VAL A 34 -21.25 3.69 1.04
N PHE A 35 -22.46 3.41 1.47
CA PHE A 35 -23.53 4.41 1.60
C PHE A 35 -23.13 5.55 2.54
N VAL A 36 -22.64 5.23 3.74
CA VAL A 36 -22.18 6.23 4.72
C VAL A 36 -21.02 7.05 4.15
N PHE A 37 -20.06 6.42 3.46
CA PHE A 37 -18.93 7.12 2.86
C PHE A 37 -19.39 8.10 1.77
N PHE A 38 -20.29 7.69 0.90
CA PHE A 38 -20.86 8.58 -0.11
C PHE A 38 -21.72 9.69 0.48
N LEU A 39 -22.48 9.37 1.53
CA LEU A 39 -23.25 10.38 2.27
C LEU A 39 -22.34 11.43 2.89
N MET A 40 -21.24 11.01 3.51
CA MET A 40 -20.26 11.95 4.07
C MET A 40 -19.63 12.84 2.99
N ILE A 41 -19.26 12.27 1.84
CA ILE A 41 -18.74 13.05 0.71
C ILE A 41 -19.79 14.06 0.24
N ALA A 42 -21.04 13.64 0.06
CA ALA A 42 -22.11 14.53 -0.37
C ALA A 42 -22.41 15.67 0.60
N LEU A 43 -22.23 15.43 1.92
CA LEU A 43 -22.42 16.46 2.96
C LEU A 43 -21.21 17.43 3.08
N VAL A 44 -20.00 16.94 2.82
CA VAL A 44 -18.77 17.75 2.95
C VAL A 44 -18.48 18.55 1.68
N VAL A 45 -18.75 17.94 0.53
CA VAL A 45 -18.53 18.59 -0.77
C VAL A 45 -19.84 19.23 -1.20
N ASP A 46 -19.98 20.52 -0.98
CA ASP A 46 -21.16 21.32 -1.38
C ASP A 46 -21.21 21.51 -2.91
N GLN A 47 -21.28 20.38 -3.62
CA GLN A 47 -21.32 20.29 -5.08
C GLN A 47 -22.47 19.37 -5.52
N PRO A 48 -23.64 19.92 -5.86
CA PRO A 48 -24.83 19.12 -6.21
C PRO A 48 -24.58 18.18 -7.41
N VAL A 49 -23.75 18.58 -8.36
CA VAL A 49 -23.39 17.78 -9.53
C VAL A 49 -22.68 16.50 -9.12
N LEU A 50 -21.73 16.57 -8.17
CA LEU A 50 -21.00 15.41 -7.68
C LEU A 50 -21.94 14.43 -6.95
N SER A 51 -22.85 14.95 -6.13
CA SER A 51 -23.86 14.14 -5.42
C SER A 51 -24.78 13.40 -6.39
N VAL A 52 -25.22 14.05 -7.47
CA VAL A 52 -26.02 13.42 -8.52
C VAL A 52 -25.21 12.34 -9.26
N LEU A 53 -23.96 12.62 -9.64
CA LEU A 53 -23.09 11.63 -10.30
C LEU A 53 -22.87 10.39 -9.43
N LEU A 54 -22.61 10.57 -8.14
CA LEU A 54 -22.47 9.48 -7.20
C LEU A 54 -23.74 8.66 -7.05
N GLY A 55 -24.91 9.32 -7.01
CA GLY A 55 -26.23 8.67 -7.00
C GLY A 55 -26.47 7.83 -8.26
N VAL A 56 -26.15 8.38 -9.44
CA VAL A 56 -26.26 7.66 -10.72
C VAL A 56 -25.33 6.45 -10.77
N LEU A 57 -24.08 6.58 -10.32
CA LEU A 57 -23.12 5.47 -10.25
C LEU A 57 -23.61 4.36 -9.31
N PHE A 58 -24.15 4.74 -8.14
CA PHE A 58 -24.70 3.78 -7.18
C PHE A 58 -25.93 3.06 -7.74
N ALA A 59 -26.87 3.79 -8.33
CA ALA A 59 -28.06 3.22 -8.98
C ALA A 59 -27.69 2.33 -10.17
N GLY A 60 -26.76 2.77 -11.01
CA GLY A 60 -26.24 1.98 -12.14
C GLY A 60 -25.57 0.69 -11.68
N GLY A 61 -24.74 0.75 -10.65
CA GLY A 61 -24.12 -0.43 -10.04
C GLY A 61 -25.15 -1.41 -9.48
N TYR A 62 -26.16 -0.90 -8.77
CA TYR A 62 -27.27 -1.71 -8.25
C TYR A 62 -28.07 -2.41 -9.38
N LEU A 63 -28.41 -1.68 -10.44
CA LEU A 63 -29.09 -2.26 -11.59
C LEU A 63 -28.25 -3.34 -12.26
N LEU A 64 -26.96 -3.11 -12.48
CA LEU A 64 -26.05 -4.10 -13.05
C LEU A 64 -26.00 -5.39 -12.22
N MET A 65 -25.97 -5.28 -10.89
CA MET A 65 -25.99 -6.44 -9.99
C MET A 65 -27.28 -7.25 -10.12
N ARG A 66 -28.42 -6.59 -10.38
CA ARG A 66 -29.71 -7.26 -10.50
C ARG A 66 -29.87 -8.06 -11.81
N TYR A 67 -29.15 -7.67 -12.86
CA TYR A 67 -29.29 -8.30 -14.18
C TYR A 67 -28.31 -9.46 -14.43
N SER A 68 -27.21 -9.57 -13.67
CA SER A 68 -26.21 -10.59 -13.92
C SER A 68 -25.44 -10.97 -12.65
N SER A 69 -25.46 -12.27 -12.32
CA SER A 69 -24.65 -12.81 -11.20
C SER A 69 -23.13 -12.65 -11.41
N THR A 70 -22.68 -12.51 -12.65
CA THR A 70 -21.28 -12.22 -12.98
C THR A 70 -20.94 -10.76 -12.71
N ALA A 71 -21.86 -9.85 -13.09
CA ALA A 71 -21.73 -8.43 -12.79
C ALA A 71 -21.80 -8.18 -11.28
N GLU A 72 -22.71 -8.85 -10.58
CA GLU A 72 -22.82 -8.79 -9.12
C GLU A 72 -21.49 -9.18 -8.44
N ARG A 73 -20.91 -10.31 -8.78
CA ARG A 73 -19.60 -10.75 -8.24
C ARG A 73 -18.48 -9.77 -8.57
N TRP A 74 -18.50 -9.21 -9.78
CA TRP A 74 -17.49 -8.23 -10.19
C TRP A 74 -17.61 -6.94 -9.40
N VAL A 75 -18.81 -6.39 -9.25
CA VAL A 75 -19.07 -5.16 -8.48
C VAL A 75 -18.70 -5.37 -7.01
N ASN A 76 -19.21 -6.43 -6.39
CA ASN A 76 -18.95 -6.72 -4.98
C ASN A 76 -17.46 -6.90 -4.67
N THR A 77 -16.74 -7.63 -5.52
CA THR A 77 -15.31 -7.81 -5.34
C THR A 77 -14.54 -6.49 -5.41
N ASN A 78 -14.89 -5.62 -6.36
CA ASN A 78 -14.21 -4.34 -6.52
C ASN A 78 -14.57 -3.37 -5.38
N ILE A 79 -15.82 -3.36 -4.93
CA ILE A 79 -16.25 -2.60 -3.73
C ILE A 79 -15.46 -3.07 -2.51
N ASN A 80 -15.40 -4.37 -2.24
CA ASN A 80 -14.70 -4.91 -1.07
C ASN A 80 -13.20 -4.57 -1.11
N LEU A 81 -12.57 -4.64 -2.29
CA LEU A 81 -11.18 -4.20 -2.49
C LEU A 81 -11.01 -2.71 -2.17
N MET A 82 -11.86 -1.87 -2.75
CA MET A 82 -11.81 -0.42 -2.52
C MET A 82 -12.00 -0.08 -1.06
N LEU A 83 -13.03 -0.64 -0.41
CA LEU A 83 -13.28 -0.43 1.02
C LEU A 83 -12.09 -0.85 1.89
N THR A 84 -11.52 -2.02 1.61
CA THR A 84 -10.36 -2.50 2.35
C THR A 84 -9.18 -1.54 2.25
N MET A 85 -8.92 -1.00 1.05
CA MET A 85 -7.81 -0.07 0.84
C MET A 85 -8.08 1.32 1.42
N VAL A 86 -9.32 1.83 1.31
CA VAL A 86 -9.71 3.12 1.91
C VAL A 86 -9.66 3.05 3.43
N LEU A 87 -10.21 2.00 4.05
CA LEU A 87 -10.16 1.79 5.49
C LEU A 87 -8.72 1.53 5.98
N GLY A 88 -7.92 0.81 5.18
CA GLY A 88 -6.48 0.69 5.42
C GLY A 88 -5.75 2.03 5.35
N GLY A 89 -6.17 2.94 4.47
CA GLY A 89 -5.68 4.31 4.43
C GLY A 89 -6.05 5.10 5.69
N LEU A 90 -7.31 5.07 6.10
CA LEU A 90 -7.81 5.70 7.33
C LEU A 90 -7.13 5.15 8.59
N TRP A 91 -6.72 3.90 8.59
CA TRP A 91 -5.96 3.31 9.69
C TRP A 91 -4.60 4.01 9.91
N HIS A 92 -4.01 4.60 8.86
CA HIS A 92 -2.76 5.37 8.96
C HIS A 92 -2.94 6.78 9.51
N GLY A 93 -4.18 7.29 9.59
CA GLY A 93 -4.48 8.60 10.15
C GLY A 93 -5.77 9.21 9.62
N SER A 94 -6.29 10.23 10.30
CA SER A 94 -7.56 10.90 10.01
C SER A 94 -7.48 11.99 8.93
N SER A 95 -6.42 11.99 8.11
CA SER A 95 -6.24 12.97 7.04
C SER A 95 -6.82 12.49 5.70
N TRP A 96 -7.37 13.40 4.92
CA TRP A 96 -7.80 13.16 3.54
C TRP A 96 -6.68 12.63 2.63
N ASN A 97 -5.43 12.93 2.95
CA ASN A 97 -4.28 12.41 2.22
C ASN A 97 -4.18 10.90 2.34
N PHE A 98 -4.45 10.32 3.52
CA PHE A 98 -4.47 8.87 3.71
C PHE A 98 -5.67 8.21 3.01
N VAL A 99 -6.84 8.87 3.01
CA VAL A 99 -8.00 8.42 2.24
C VAL A 99 -7.68 8.37 0.75
N THR A 100 -7.06 9.42 0.23
CA THR A 100 -6.63 9.51 -1.18
C THR A 100 -5.59 8.44 -1.50
N TRP A 101 -4.58 8.27 -0.65
CA TRP A 101 -3.59 7.22 -0.81
C TRP A 101 -4.22 5.82 -0.85
N GLY A 102 -5.12 5.52 0.08
CA GLY A 102 -5.87 4.27 0.12
C GLY A 102 -6.72 4.08 -1.14
N THR A 103 -7.43 5.12 -1.55
CA THR A 103 -8.27 5.11 -2.76
C THR A 103 -7.45 4.83 -4.02
N LEU A 104 -6.34 5.54 -4.22
CA LEU A 104 -5.45 5.33 -5.36
C LEU A 104 -4.90 3.91 -5.40
N ASN A 105 -4.44 3.38 -4.26
CA ASN A 105 -3.97 2.00 -4.18
C ASN A 105 -5.10 0.99 -4.44
N GLY A 106 -6.31 1.26 -3.96
CA GLY A 106 -7.51 0.48 -4.27
C GLY A 106 -7.80 0.44 -5.77
N ILE A 107 -7.80 1.62 -6.44
CA ILE A 107 -7.94 1.73 -7.90
C ILE A 107 -6.85 0.93 -8.61
N GLY A 108 -5.59 1.05 -8.19
CA GLY A 108 -4.47 0.29 -8.75
C GLY A 108 -4.69 -1.22 -8.69
N LEU A 109 -5.21 -1.74 -7.56
CA LEU A 109 -5.55 -3.16 -7.41
C LEU A 109 -6.71 -3.58 -8.30
N VAL A 110 -7.76 -2.76 -8.40
CA VAL A 110 -8.93 -3.00 -9.28
C VAL A 110 -8.47 -3.04 -10.75
N VAL A 111 -7.67 -2.08 -11.17
CA VAL A 111 -7.10 -2.03 -12.53
C VAL A 111 -6.23 -3.26 -12.78
N TYR A 112 -5.29 -3.58 -11.90
CA TYR A 112 -4.42 -4.75 -12.04
C TYR A 112 -5.22 -6.06 -12.14
N LYS A 113 -6.22 -6.25 -11.28
CA LYS A 113 -7.06 -7.44 -11.26
C LYS A 113 -7.84 -7.63 -12.57
N ASN A 114 -8.41 -6.53 -13.11
CA ASN A 114 -9.14 -6.58 -14.36
C ASN A 114 -8.19 -6.70 -15.56
N TRP A 115 -7.07 -5.97 -15.56
CA TRP A 115 -6.03 -6.09 -16.58
C TRP A 115 -5.53 -7.52 -16.73
N LYS A 116 -5.29 -8.21 -15.61
CA LYS A 116 -4.86 -9.62 -15.63
C LYS A 116 -5.83 -10.55 -16.34
N LYS A 117 -7.13 -10.24 -16.38
CA LYS A 117 -8.15 -11.06 -17.07
C LYS A 117 -8.15 -10.87 -18.58
N ILE A 118 -7.83 -9.66 -19.04
CA ILE A 118 -7.90 -9.28 -20.46
C ILE A 118 -6.53 -9.23 -21.14
N SER A 119 -5.46 -9.23 -20.36
CA SER A 119 -4.11 -9.10 -20.88
C SER A 119 -3.67 -10.35 -21.64
N PRO A 120 -3.27 -10.23 -22.91
CA PRO A 120 -2.73 -11.35 -23.67
C PRO A 120 -1.36 -11.83 -23.16
N TRP A 121 -0.72 -11.07 -22.27
CA TRP A 121 0.61 -11.35 -21.71
C TRP A 121 0.55 -11.94 -20.30
N ALA A 122 -0.64 -12.11 -19.71
CA ALA A 122 -0.80 -12.59 -18.34
C ALA A 122 -0.14 -13.97 -18.11
N ASP A 123 -0.19 -14.85 -19.11
CA ASP A 123 0.34 -16.22 -19.01
C ASP A 123 1.77 -16.36 -19.58
N LYS A 124 2.28 -15.34 -20.27
CA LYS A 124 3.63 -15.36 -20.86
C LYS A 124 4.61 -14.67 -19.94
N SER A 125 5.13 -15.38 -18.96
CA SER A 125 6.10 -14.88 -17.96
C SER A 125 7.50 -14.68 -18.52
N ARG A 126 7.64 -13.87 -19.55
CA ARG A 126 8.96 -13.45 -20.05
C ARG A 126 9.57 -12.43 -19.07
N TRP A 127 10.90 -12.46 -18.93
CA TRP A 127 11.61 -11.61 -17.97
C TRP A 127 11.31 -10.10 -18.16
N TYR A 128 11.20 -9.64 -19.40
CA TYR A 128 10.92 -8.24 -19.70
C TYR A 128 9.50 -7.81 -19.30
N ASN A 129 8.49 -8.71 -19.38
CA ASN A 129 7.15 -8.41 -18.90
C ASN A 129 7.14 -8.23 -17.37
N ARG A 130 7.97 -9.00 -16.66
CA ARG A 130 8.17 -8.83 -15.21
C ARG A 130 8.87 -7.52 -14.89
N ALA A 131 9.92 -7.17 -15.67
CA ALA A 131 10.65 -5.92 -15.48
C ALA A 131 9.76 -4.70 -15.71
N ILE A 132 8.96 -4.69 -16.80
CA ILE A 132 8.00 -3.63 -17.09
C ILE A 132 6.93 -3.55 -15.98
N GLY A 133 6.36 -4.69 -15.58
CA GLY A 133 5.37 -4.73 -14.50
C GLY A 133 5.94 -4.20 -13.17
N LEU A 134 7.18 -4.56 -12.84
CA LEU A 134 7.87 -4.04 -11.67
C LEU A 134 8.08 -2.52 -11.77
N ALA A 135 8.55 -2.03 -12.92
CA ALA A 135 8.78 -0.60 -13.15
C ALA A 135 7.47 0.20 -13.00
N ILE A 136 6.39 -0.24 -13.64
CA ILE A 136 5.06 0.39 -13.53
C ILE A 136 4.60 0.40 -12.07
N THR A 137 4.75 -0.72 -11.37
CA THR A 137 4.35 -0.83 -9.96
C THR A 137 5.16 0.11 -9.07
N LEU A 138 6.48 0.21 -9.28
CA LEU A 138 7.35 1.11 -8.53
C LEU A 138 7.00 2.58 -8.79
N ILE A 139 6.78 2.96 -10.05
CA ILE A 139 6.35 4.32 -10.41
C ILE A 139 5.01 4.64 -9.75
N PHE A 140 4.04 3.74 -9.83
CA PHE A 140 2.73 3.92 -9.23
C PHE A 140 2.79 4.07 -7.71
N ILE A 141 3.53 3.18 -7.03
CA ILE A 141 3.71 3.25 -5.56
C ILE A 141 4.41 4.55 -5.17
N THR A 142 5.44 4.97 -5.91
CA THR A 142 6.16 6.23 -5.64
C THR A 142 5.23 7.43 -5.83
N PHE A 143 4.43 7.44 -6.89
CA PHE A 143 3.42 8.47 -7.14
C PHE A 143 2.41 8.56 -5.99
N THR A 144 1.82 7.43 -5.56
CA THR A 144 0.82 7.44 -4.48
C THR A 144 1.42 7.84 -3.13
N ARG A 145 2.72 7.62 -2.90
CA ARG A 145 3.42 8.04 -1.68
C ARG A 145 3.53 9.55 -1.49
N ALA A 146 3.32 10.35 -2.53
CA ALA A 146 3.27 11.81 -2.38
C ALA A 146 2.20 12.22 -1.35
N TRP A 147 1.00 11.64 -1.43
CA TRP A 147 -0.06 11.88 -0.44
C TRP A 147 0.24 11.26 0.93
N PHE A 148 0.83 10.08 0.97
CA PHE A 148 1.18 9.44 2.23
C PHE A 148 2.24 10.23 3.03
N ARG A 149 3.19 10.86 2.33
CA ARG A 149 4.30 11.58 2.94
C ARG A 149 3.97 13.03 3.29
N SER A 150 3.03 13.63 2.59
CA SER A 150 2.71 15.05 2.76
C SER A 150 1.69 15.26 3.88
N PRO A 151 1.89 16.24 4.76
CA PRO A 151 0.91 16.60 5.78
C PRO A 151 -0.33 17.29 5.19
N THR A 152 -0.21 17.91 4.02
CA THR A 152 -1.29 18.66 3.37
C THR A 152 -1.49 18.21 1.92
N TRP A 153 -2.69 18.44 1.38
CA TRP A 153 -2.99 18.17 -0.02
C TRP A 153 -2.08 18.96 -0.97
N ASP A 154 -1.94 20.27 -0.71
CA ASP A 154 -1.11 21.15 -1.53
C ASP A 154 0.36 20.73 -1.52
N GLY A 155 0.86 20.27 -0.37
CA GLY A 155 2.21 19.71 -0.28
C GLY A 155 2.41 18.47 -1.15
N ALA A 156 1.39 17.59 -1.25
CA ALA A 156 1.44 16.43 -2.16
C ALA A 156 1.51 16.88 -3.63
N ILE A 157 0.69 17.85 -4.02
CA ILE A 157 0.70 18.43 -5.37
C ILE A 157 2.05 19.11 -5.67
N GLN A 158 2.61 19.86 -4.72
CA GLN A 158 3.93 20.48 -4.87
C GLN A 158 5.04 19.45 -5.08
N ILE A 159 5.04 18.32 -4.34
CA ILE A 159 6.00 17.25 -4.55
C ILE A 159 5.89 16.70 -5.98
N LEU A 160 4.67 16.45 -6.46
CA LEU A 160 4.45 15.91 -7.80
C LEU A 160 4.80 16.91 -8.91
N SER A 161 4.54 18.21 -8.71
CA SER A 161 4.86 19.25 -9.69
C SER A 161 6.37 19.47 -9.87
N LYS A 162 7.18 19.18 -8.85
CA LYS A 162 8.64 19.25 -8.96
C LYS A 162 9.24 18.22 -9.90
N ILE A 163 8.59 17.07 -10.09
CA ILE A 163 9.10 16.01 -10.96
C ILE A 163 9.29 16.50 -12.40
N PRO A 164 8.29 17.08 -13.08
CA PRO A 164 8.45 17.59 -14.44
C PRO A 164 9.18 18.92 -14.54
N ASN A 165 9.14 19.77 -13.49
CA ASN A 165 9.60 21.16 -13.58
C ASN A 165 11.04 21.35 -13.08
N ASP A 166 11.43 20.63 -12.02
CA ASP A 166 12.71 20.85 -11.33
C ASP A 166 13.64 19.63 -11.38
N PHE A 167 13.28 18.55 -12.10
CA PHE A 167 14.12 17.36 -12.17
C PHE A 167 15.36 17.63 -13.04
N GLY A 168 16.51 17.71 -12.37
CA GLY A 168 17.80 17.90 -13.02
C GLY A 168 18.68 16.65 -12.84
N TRP A 169 19.12 16.02 -13.94
CA TRP A 169 20.07 14.90 -13.90
C TRP A 169 21.40 15.29 -13.23
N SER A 170 21.78 16.57 -13.32
CA SER A 170 22.99 17.11 -12.67
C SER A 170 22.96 17.03 -11.14
N THR A 171 21.79 17.04 -10.53
CA THR A 171 21.64 16.98 -9.07
C THR A 171 21.70 15.56 -8.50
N VAL A 172 21.51 14.53 -9.35
CA VAL A 172 21.45 13.13 -8.93
C VAL A 172 22.75 12.70 -8.25
N GLY A 173 23.90 13.08 -8.81
CA GLY A 173 25.21 12.77 -8.24
C GLY A 173 25.39 13.36 -6.84
N GLY A 174 24.97 14.61 -6.65
CA GLY A 174 25.03 15.30 -5.34
C GLY A 174 24.10 14.63 -4.31
N VAL A 175 22.88 14.27 -4.72
CA VAL A 175 21.93 13.56 -3.86
C VAL A 175 22.47 12.18 -3.44
N LEU A 176 23.04 11.42 -4.36
CA LEU A 176 23.64 10.12 -4.05
C LEU A 176 24.83 10.27 -3.10
N ALA A 177 25.74 11.22 -3.36
CA ALA A 177 26.89 11.48 -2.52
C ALA A 177 26.51 11.98 -1.12
N GLY A 178 25.55 12.91 -1.03
CA GLY A 178 25.07 13.44 0.26
C GLY A 178 24.30 12.41 1.09
N ASN A 179 23.70 11.43 0.44
CA ASN A 179 22.85 10.43 1.10
C ASN A 179 23.39 8.99 0.97
N TRP A 180 24.71 8.84 0.74
CA TRP A 180 25.32 7.53 0.48
C TRP A 180 25.03 6.49 1.57
N LYS A 181 24.94 6.89 2.84
CA LYS A 181 24.63 6.01 3.97
C LYS A 181 23.26 5.36 3.82
N TYR A 182 22.24 6.14 3.44
CA TYR A 182 20.87 5.62 3.22
C TYR A 182 20.83 4.67 2.02
N PHE A 183 21.51 5.02 0.92
CA PHE A 183 21.60 4.15 -0.26
C PHE A 183 22.36 2.85 0.04
N THR A 184 23.41 2.90 0.85
CA THR A 184 24.14 1.70 1.28
C THR A 184 23.22 0.76 2.08
N VAL A 185 22.47 1.29 3.07
CA VAL A 185 21.51 0.49 3.85
C VAL A 185 20.41 -0.08 2.95
N LEU A 186 19.92 0.70 1.99
CA LEU A 186 18.90 0.25 1.02
C LEU A 186 19.43 -0.92 0.18
N VAL A 187 20.63 -0.79 -0.39
CA VAL A 187 21.27 -1.85 -1.18
C VAL A 187 21.50 -3.10 -0.35
N LEU A 188 22.03 -2.96 0.85
CA LEU A 188 22.24 -4.08 1.77
C LEU A 188 20.90 -4.78 2.10
N GLY A 189 19.84 -4.01 2.35
CA GLY A 189 18.49 -4.55 2.56
C GLY A 189 17.99 -5.39 1.38
N TYR A 190 18.17 -4.91 0.15
CA TYR A 190 17.83 -5.69 -1.05
C TYR A 190 18.70 -6.93 -1.22
N LEU A 191 20.02 -6.85 -0.98
CA LEU A 191 20.91 -8.00 -1.03
C LEU A 191 20.48 -9.08 -0.03
N ILE A 192 20.16 -8.69 1.21
CA ILE A 192 19.62 -9.60 2.23
C ILE A 192 18.27 -10.17 1.82
N HIS A 193 17.42 -9.36 1.18
CA HIS A 193 16.12 -9.81 0.70
C HIS A 193 16.24 -10.90 -0.37
N TRP A 194 17.23 -10.82 -1.26
CA TRP A 194 17.48 -11.79 -2.32
C TRP A 194 18.17 -13.08 -1.86
N ILE A 195 18.68 -13.13 -0.63
CA ILE A 195 19.21 -14.38 -0.08
C ILE A 195 18.14 -15.48 -0.15
N PRO A 196 18.44 -16.65 -0.70
CA PRO A 196 17.49 -17.76 -0.80
C PRO A 196 16.92 -18.17 0.57
N SER A 197 15.65 -18.56 0.58
CA SER A 197 14.91 -18.93 1.80
C SER A 197 15.58 -20.05 2.60
N ALA A 198 16.28 -20.97 1.92
CA ALA A 198 17.05 -22.05 2.56
C ALA A 198 18.17 -21.50 3.46
N HIS A 199 18.93 -20.49 3.02
CA HIS A 199 19.98 -19.89 3.83
C HIS A 199 19.40 -19.10 5.01
N LYS A 200 18.30 -18.38 4.79
CA LYS A 200 17.57 -17.70 5.89
C LYS A 200 17.05 -18.69 6.92
N ALA A 201 16.55 -19.87 6.48
CA ALA A 201 16.09 -20.91 7.38
C ALA A 201 17.26 -21.53 8.18
N ARG A 202 18.42 -21.74 7.53
CA ARG A 202 19.62 -22.22 8.22
C ARG A 202 20.07 -21.22 9.29
N LEU A 203 20.20 -19.93 8.93
CA LEU A 203 20.58 -18.89 9.88
C LEU A 203 19.61 -18.83 11.07
N ARG A 204 18.29 -18.89 10.81
CA ARG A 204 17.28 -18.92 11.86
C ARG A 204 17.47 -20.11 12.81
N ARG A 205 17.77 -21.30 12.28
CA ARG A 205 18.06 -22.49 13.10
C ARG A 205 19.31 -22.29 13.94
N THR A 206 20.40 -21.81 13.33
CA THR A 206 21.67 -21.54 14.06
C THR A 206 21.45 -20.59 15.22
N VAL A 207 20.69 -19.48 14.98
CA VAL A 207 20.37 -18.53 16.05
C VAL A 207 19.47 -19.17 17.11
N SER A 208 18.43 -19.96 16.72
CA SER A 208 17.52 -20.58 17.69
C SER A 208 18.15 -21.68 18.55
N THR A 209 19.26 -22.25 18.10
CA THR A 209 20.04 -23.28 18.85
C THR A 209 21.30 -22.72 19.50
N ALA A 210 21.54 -21.41 19.37
CA ALA A 210 22.71 -20.78 19.95
C ALA A 210 22.65 -20.77 21.50
N PRO A 211 23.81 -20.87 22.20
CA PRO A 211 23.83 -20.82 23.64
C PRO A 211 23.36 -19.45 24.15
N THR A 212 22.85 -19.42 25.37
CA THR A 212 22.22 -18.21 25.98
C THR A 212 23.13 -16.99 25.95
N TRP A 213 24.42 -17.18 26.22
CA TRP A 213 25.39 -16.07 26.19
C TRP A 213 25.51 -15.44 24.78
N ALA A 214 25.48 -16.27 23.72
CA ALA A 214 25.55 -15.78 22.35
C ALA A 214 24.26 -15.02 21.94
N LEU A 215 23.11 -15.50 22.40
CA LEU A 215 21.81 -14.77 22.21
C LEU A 215 21.83 -13.43 22.95
N PHE A 216 22.37 -13.41 24.18
CA PHE A 216 22.51 -12.17 24.94
C PHE A 216 23.49 -11.18 24.25
N ALA A 217 24.64 -11.65 23.77
CA ALA A 217 25.58 -10.81 23.01
C ALA A 217 24.97 -10.26 21.73
N LEU A 218 24.20 -11.09 20.99
CA LEU A 218 23.49 -10.67 19.79
C LEU A 218 22.42 -9.62 20.11
N ALA A 219 21.67 -9.82 21.18
CA ALA A 219 20.66 -8.86 21.64
C ALA A 219 21.31 -7.53 22.02
N LEU A 220 22.40 -7.55 22.78
CA LEU A 220 23.15 -6.36 23.18
C LEU A 220 23.70 -5.60 21.96
N ALA A 221 24.32 -6.31 21.01
CA ALA A 221 24.82 -5.73 19.77
C ALA A 221 23.69 -5.10 18.94
N SER A 222 22.55 -5.79 18.82
CA SER A 222 21.37 -5.27 18.12
C SER A 222 20.83 -4.00 18.79
N THR A 223 20.76 -3.99 20.13
CA THR A 223 20.33 -2.83 20.91
C THR A 223 21.27 -1.64 20.72
N MET A 224 22.59 -1.88 20.71
CA MET A 224 23.58 -0.82 20.45
C MET A 224 23.42 -0.23 19.04
N VAL A 225 23.23 -1.07 18.03
CA VAL A 225 22.99 -0.60 16.66
C VAL A 225 21.70 0.21 16.57
N ILE A 226 20.61 -0.26 17.19
CA ILE A 226 19.34 0.46 17.25
C ILE A 226 19.51 1.80 17.98
N TYR A 227 20.21 1.81 19.11
CA TYR A 227 20.50 3.04 19.84
C TYR A 227 21.29 4.06 19.02
N GLN A 228 22.31 3.62 18.29
CA GLN A 228 23.09 4.46 17.37
C GLN A 228 22.22 5.06 16.25
N ILE A 229 21.28 4.28 15.73
CA ILE A 229 20.34 4.74 14.70
C ILE A 229 19.34 5.76 15.28
N LEU A 230 18.85 5.52 16.48
CA LEU A 230 17.90 6.40 17.16
C LEU A 230 18.52 7.70 17.67
N SER A 231 19.81 7.67 18.07
CA SER A 231 20.53 8.86 18.53
C SER A 231 21.03 9.76 17.41
N ALA A 232 21.01 9.28 16.15
CA ALA A 232 21.24 10.12 14.98
C ALA A 232 19.94 10.89 14.68
N GLU A 233 19.88 12.17 15.06
CA GLU A 233 18.80 13.15 14.90
C GLU A 233 17.40 12.54 14.64
N VAL A 234 16.60 12.50 15.70
CA VAL A 234 15.26 11.91 15.70
C VAL A 234 14.37 12.67 14.71
N GLN A 235 14.24 12.15 13.51
CA GLN A 235 13.05 12.47 12.70
C GLN A 235 11.84 11.87 13.43
N PRO A 236 10.84 12.66 13.80
CA PRO A 236 9.66 12.12 14.48
C PRO A 236 9.07 10.99 13.65
N PHE A 237 8.81 9.87 14.31
CA PHE A 237 8.17 8.73 13.66
C PHE A 237 6.84 9.21 13.04
N ILE A 238 6.59 8.86 11.79
CA ILE A 238 5.46 9.37 10.98
C ILE A 238 4.13 9.32 11.74
N TYR A 239 3.95 8.40 12.67
CA TYR A 239 2.73 8.24 13.47
C TYR A 239 2.61 9.14 14.70
N PHE A 240 3.64 9.93 15.05
CA PHE A 240 3.62 10.87 16.18
C PHE A 240 3.54 12.34 15.76
N ALA A 241 3.30 12.62 14.48
CA ALA A 241 3.17 13.99 13.94
C ALA A 241 1.70 14.43 13.83
N PHE A 242 0.82 13.98 14.76
CA PHE A 242 -0.58 14.39 14.86
C PHE A 242 -0.84 15.18 16.13
#